data_d82913c61a19c12016214ea8bea1c23d
#
_entry.id   d82913c61a19c12016214ea8bea1c23d
#
_cell.length_a   1.000
_cell.length_b   1.000
_cell.length_c   1.000
_cell.angle_alpha   90.00
_cell.angle_beta   90.00
_cell.angle_gamma   90.00
#
_symmetry.space_group_name_H-M   'P 1'
#
loop_
_entity.id
_entity.type
_entity.pdbx_description
1 polymer ?
#
loop_
_entity_poly.entity_id
_entity_poly.type
_entity_poly.pdbx_seq_one_letter_code
_entity_poly.pdbx_strand_id
1 'polypeptide(L)'
;MIIYGRNTVIEALNSSHTSEELFLQENIKEDNKISSILKLARTAEVPIKFITPKELRKLTNSDEHQGVALKINFKESHLKDILPEAQKAFIYISDATYEHNVGAIIRTAECAGFEGVIIPSDIKITPIIAKISTGAVFNIPIIRNSVFNTIKAFKDNGYYVCGIERGGKQLFESSAPINTLFIIGSEDKGLTEPVAKQCDDLVEIPQFGQVNSLNMSVASA
;
A
#
# COMPACT_ATOMS: atom_id res chain seq x y z
N MET A 1 -13.63 -4.42 6.99
CA MET A 1 -12.57 -4.67 7.99
C MET A 1 -12.59 -3.64 9.11
N ILE A 2 -11.90 -3.90 10.24
CA ILE A 2 -11.73 -2.92 11.32
C ILE A 2 -10.33 -2.35 11.21
N ILE A 3 -10.21 -1.06 10.95
CA ILE A 3 -8.94 -0.33 10.96
C ILE A 3 -8.83 0.52 12.22
N TYR A 4 -7.62 0.94 12.57
CA TYR A 4 -7.37 1.68 13.80
C TYR A 4 -6.17 2.64 13.67
N GLY A 5 -6.08 3.55 14.64
CA GLY A 5 -5.08 4.63 14.65
C GLY A 5 -5.57 5.89 13.95
N ARG A 6 -5.27 7.03 14.56
CA ARG A 6 -5.87 8.32 14.20
C ARG A 6 -5.62 8.75 12.77
N ASN A 7 -4.38 8.65 12.28
CA ASN A 7 -4.07 9.02 10.89
C ASN A 7 -4.77 8.08 9.91
N THR A 8 -4.70 6.77 10.14
CA THR A 8 -5.36 5.75 9.31
C THR A 8 -6.87 6.00 9.18
N VAL A 9 -7.52 6.34 10.30
CA VAL A 9 -8.96 6.63 10.33
C VAL A 9 -9.29 7.94 9.62
N ILE A 10 -8.44 8.98 9.74
CA ILE A 10 -8.62 10.25 9.02
C ILE A 10 -8.57 10.02 7.51
N GLU A 11 -7.54 9.33 7.01
CA GLU A 11 -7.40 9.03 5.59
C GLU A 11 -8.57 8.19 5.06
N ALA A 12 -8.98 7.18 5.83
CA ALA A 12 -10.12 6.34 5.45
C ALA A 12 -11.44 7.13 5.37
N LEU A 13 -11.69 8.05 6.30
CA LEU A 13 -12.89 8.91 6.28
C LEU A 13 -12.88 9.94 5.14
N ASN A 14 -11.71 10.33 4.65
CA ASN A 14 -11.55 11.23 3.51
C ASN A 14 -11.61 10.49 2.16
N SER A 15 -11.52 9.18 2.16
CA SER A 15 -11.45 8.37 0.94
C SER A 15 -12.84 8.07 0.34
N SER A 16 -12.86 7.47 -0.84
CA SER A 16 -14.08 6.98 -1.49
C SER A 16 -14.59 5.64 -0.96
N HIS A 17 -13.89 5.03 0.00
CA HIS A 17 -14.31 3.77 0.62
C HIS A 17 -15.49 3.98 1.58
N THR A 18 -16.37 2.97 1.67
CA THR A 18 -17.56 3.08 2.52
C THR A 18 -17.23 2.86 3.99
N SER A 19 -17.29 3.92 4.79
CA SER A 19 -17.19 3.87 6.24
C SER A 19 -18.54 3.46 6.85
N GLU A 20 -18.53 2.43 7.72
CA GLU A 20 -19.75 1.86 8.28
C GLU A 20 -20.04 2.31 9.71
N GLU A 21 -19.03 2.32 10.59
CA GLU A 21 -19.19 2.69 12.00
C GLU A 21 -17.85 3.14 12.60
N LEU A 22 -17.84 4.27 13.27
CA LEU A 22 -16.70 4.81 14.02
C LEU A 22 -16.80 4.42 15.50
N PHE A 23 -15.75 3.85 16.05
CA PHE A 23 -15.62 3.52 17.46
C PHE A 23 -14.63 4.47 18.13
N LEU A 24 -15.05 5.12 19.19
CA LEU A 24 -14.22 5.97 20.01
C LEU A 24 -14.15 5.43 21.43
N GLN A 25 -12.98 5.54 22.02
CA GLN A 25 -12.80 5.21 23.43
C GLN A 25 -13.59 6.20 24.30
N GLU A 26 -14.33 5.69 25.30
CA GLU A 26 -14.97 6.52 26.34
C GLU A 26 -13.93 7.41 27.02
N ASN A 27 -14.32 8.64 27.36
CA ASN A 27 -13.47 9.63 28.01
C ASN A 27 -12.14 9.93 27.27
N ILE A 28 -12.08 9.70 25.95
CA ILE A 28 -10.91 10.07 25.16
C ILE A 28 -10.70 11.60 25.26
N LYS A 29 -9.46 12.00 25.53
CA LYS A 29 -9.12 13.41 25.51
C LYS A 29 -9.23 13.95 24.08
N GLU A 30 -10.09 14.93 23.91
CA GLU A 30 -10.23 15.60 22.62
C GLU A 30 -9.00 16.47 22.32
N ASP A 31 -8.42 16.21 21.16
CA ASP A 31 -7.35 16.99 20.57
C ASP A 31 -7.68 17.28 19.10
N ASN A 32 -6.80 17.97 18.38
CA ASN A 32 -7.05 18.37 17.01
C ASN A 32 -7.36 17.19 16.07
N LYS A 33 -6.76 16.01 16.31
CA LYS A 33 -7.01 14.83 15.47
C LYS A 33 -8.36 14.20 15.78
N ILE A 34 -8.72 14.08 17.05
CA ILE A 34 -10.05 13.55 17.46
C ILE A 34 -11.16 14.49 16.99
N SER A 35 -11.00 15.81 17.14
CA SER A 35 -11.95 16.79 16.62
C SER A 35 -12.11 16.68 15.09
N SER A 36 -11.00 16.46 14.36
CA SER A 36 -11.03 16.22 12.91
C SER A 36 -11.79 14.95 12.55
N ILE A 37 -11.50 13.83 13.23
CA ILE A 37 -12.19 12.55 13.04
C ILE A 37 -13.69 12.69 13.26
N LEU A 38 -14.10 13.35 14.37
CA LEU A 38 -15.50 13.57 14.68
C LEU A 38 -16.20 14.42 13.62
N LYS A 39 -15.53 15.46 13.13
CA LYS A 39 -16.04 16.32 12.05
C LYS A 39 -16.25 15.52 10.77
N LEU A 40 -15.22 14.75 10.33
CA LEU A 40 -15.29 13.92 9.12
C LEU A 40 -16.38 12.87 9.22
N ALA A 41 -16.47 12.15 10.34
CA ALA A 41 -17.50 11.14 10.55
C ALA A 41 -18.91 11.72 10.48
N ARG A 42 -19.14 12.90 11.08
CA ARG A 42 -20.44 13.61 11.00
C ARG A 42 -20.76 14.05 9.60
N THR A 43 -19.78 14.59 8.86
CA THR A 43 -19.98 15.01 7.46
C THR A 43 -20.31 13.84 6.54
N ALA A 44 -19.70 12.67 6.81
CA ALA A 44 -19.95 11.43 6.06
C ALA A 44 -21.15 10.61 6.61
N GLU A 45 -21.88 11.15 7.60
CA GLU A 45 -23.02 10.49 8.27
C GLU A 45 -22.68 9.10 8.86
N VAL A 46 -21.41 8.89 9.25
CA VAL A 46 -20.94 7.64 9.82
C VAL A 46 -21.39 7.55 11.30
N PRO A 47 -22.12 6.50 11.72
CA PRO A 47 -22.51 6.29 13.10
C PRO A 47 -21.31 6.27 14.03
N ILE A 48 -21.42 6.93 15.20
CA ILE A 48 -20.35 7.02 16.20
C ILE A 48 -20.78 6.24 17.44
N LYS A 49 -19.95 5.31 17.88
CA LYS A 49 -20.16 4.51 19.09
C LYS A 49 -19.01 4.72 20.07
N PHE A 50 -19.34 5.02 21.31
CA PHE A 50 -18.37 5.08 22.39
C PHE A 50 -18.29 3.73 23.08
N ILE A 51 -17.08 3.22 23.27
CA ILE A 51 -16.81 1.92 23.88
C ILE A 51 -15.64 2.02 24.85
N THR A 52 -15.58 1.09 25.79
CA THR A 52 -14.50 1.04 26.78
C THR A 52 -13.14 0.74 26.11
N PRO A 53 -12.00 1.12 26.74
CA PRO A 53 -10.66 0.77 26.23
C PRO A 53 -10.47 -0.75 26.02
N LYS A 54 -11.06 -1.56 26.90
CA LYS A 54 -11.00 -3.02 26.82
C LYS A 54 -11.74 -3.57 25.60
N GLU A 55 -12.91 -3.02 25.30
CA GLU A 55 -13.69 -3.40 24.11
C GLU A 55 -12.98 -2.97 22.84
N LEU A 56 -12.41 -1.75 22.82
CA LEU A 56 -11.67 -1.23 21.67
C LEU A 56 -10.42 -2.09 21.38
N ARG A 57 -9.66 -2.47 22.42
CA ARG A 57 -8.55 -3.41 22.30
C ARG A 57 -9.00 -4.76 21.74
N LYS A 58 -10.11 -5.30 22.24
CA LYS A 58 -10.67 -6.57 21.73
C LYS A 58 -11.11 -6.43 20.26
N LEU A 59 -11.73 -5.32 19.90
CA LEU A 59 -12.20 -5.04 18.54
C LEU A 59 -11.05 -4.95 17.52
N THR A 60 -9.96 -4.27 17.89
CA THR A 60 -8.79 -4.03 17.03
C THR A 60 -7.73 -5.11 17.12
N ASN A 61 -7.80 -5.96 18.14
CA ASN A 61 -6.74 -6.92 18.53
C ASN A 61 -5.35 -6.24 18.65
N SER A 62 -5.32 -4.99 19.14
CA SER A 62 -4.10 -4.18 19.23
C SER A 62 -4.19 -3.16 20.36
N ASP A 63 -3.06 -2.85 20.98
CA ASP A 63 -2.92 -1.75 21.93
C ASP A 63 -2.62 -0.41 21.23
N GLU A 64 -2.28 -0.45 19.95
CA GLU A 64 -1.89 0.74 19.17
C GLU A 64 -3.08 1.49 18.55
N HIS A 65 -4.30 1.22 19.00
CA HIS A 65 -5.51 1.83 18.44
C HIS A 65 -5.63 3.34 18.67
N GLN A 66 -4.85 3.93 19.58
CA GLN A 66 -4.86 5.38 19.87
C GLN A 66 -6.24 5.94 20.22
N GLY A 67 -7.11 5.10 20.79
CA GLY A 67 -8.47 5.45 21.20
C GLY A 67 -9.51 5.48 20.07
N VAL A 68 -9.18 4.99 18.86
CA VAL A 68 -10.07 5.07 17.70
C VAL A 68 -9.97 3.83 16.81
N ALA A 69 -11.13 3.38 16.30
CA ALA A 69 -11.23 2.38 15.25
C ALA A 69 -12.40 2.72 14.31
N LEU A 70 -12.32 2.25 13.07
CA LEU A 70 -13.34 2.45 12.05
C LEU A 70 -13.63 1.11 11.36
N LYS A 71 -14.91 0.78 11.26
CA LYS A 71 -15.38 -0.30 10.42
C LYS A 71 -15.55 0.23 9.00
N ILE A 72 -14.85 -0.37 8.04
CA ILE A 72 -14.81 0.11 6.67
C ILE A 72 -14.93 -1.05 5.67
N ASN A 73 -15.63 -0.81 4.57
CA ASN A 73 -15.65 -1.71 3.42
C ASN A 73 -14.57 -1.25 2.42
N PHE A 74 -13.43 -1.93 2.44
CA PHE A 74 -12.33 -1.66 1.53
C PHE A 74 -12.64 -2.21 0.13
N LYS A 75 -12.56 -1.35 -0.87
CA LYS A 75 -12.76 -1.73 -2.28
C LYS A 75 -11.41 -1.79 -2.97
N GLU A 76 -11.12 -2.92 -3.58
CA GLU A 76 -9.96 -3.09 -4.46
C GLU A 76 -10.27 -2.53 -5.84
N SER A 77 -9.24 -2.10 -6.52
CA SER A 77 -9.31 -1.63 -7.91
C SER A 77 -8.98 -2.77 -8.87
N HIS A 78 -9.36 -2.62 -10.13
CA HIS A 78 -9.05 -3.59 -11.17
C HIS A 78 -8.20 -2.96 -12.27
N LEU A 79 -7.21 -3.69 -12.80
CA LEU A 79 -6.32 -3.20 -13.86
C LEU A 79 -7.10 -2.67 -15.07
N LYS A 80 -8.14 -3.37 -15.49
CA LYS A 80 -8.96 -3.01 -16.65
C LYS A 80 -9.65 -1.64 -16.52
N ASP A 81 -9.90 -1.19 -15.29
CA ASP A 81 -10.61 0.06 -15.02
C ASP A 81 -9.66 1.26 -14.91
N ILE A 82 -8.36 1.01 -14.64
CA ILE A 82 -7.38 2.05 -14.39
C ILE A 82 -6.39 2.16 -15.54
N LEU A 83 -5.85 1.06 -16.01
CA LEU A 83 -4.71 1.01 -16.93
C LEU A 83 -4.93 1.73 -18.28
N PRO A 84 -6.14 1.72 -18.90
CA PRO A 84 -6.34 2.42 -20.17
C PRO A 84 -6.15 3.94 -20.11
N GLU A 85 -6.32 4.56 -18.95
CA GLU A 85 -6.21 6.02 -18.76
C GLU A 85 -4.98 6.41 -17.93
N ALA A 86 -4.24 5.43 -17.42
CA ALA A 86 -3.10 5.66 -16.55
C ALA A 86 -1.90 6.20 -17.35
N GLN A 87 -1.20 7.17 -16.77
CA GLN A 87 -0.05 7.84 -17.39
C GLN A 87 1.19 7.89 -16.50
N LYS A 88 1.13 7.31 -15.30
CA LYS A 88 2.21 7.35 -14.31
C LYS A 88 2.71 5.95 -14.00
N ALA A 89 3.76 5.89 -13.18
CA ALA A 89 4.36 4.64 -12.74
C ALA A 89 3.45 3.81 -11.83
N PHE A 90 3.64 2.51 -11.88
CA PHE A 90 3.07 1.52 -10.96
C PHE A 90 4.18 0.70 -10.32
N ILE A 91 3.87 0.11 -9.16
CA ILE A 91 4.78 -0.83 -8.51
C ILE A 91 4.06 -2.17 -8.25
N TYR A 92 4.72 -3.27 -8.63
CA TYR A 92 4.33 -4.63 -8.28
C TYR A 92 5.20 -5.15 -7.15
N ILE A 93 4.59 -5.55 -6.05
CA ILE A 93 5.25 -6.16 -4.89
C ILE A 93 5.17 -7.69 -5.06
N SER A 94 6.29 -8.35 -5.42
CA SER A 94 6.27 -9.80 -5.71
C SER A 94 6.17 -10.68 -4.47
N ASP A 95 6.60 -10.18 -3.32
CA ASP A 95 6.49 -10.87 -2.03
C ASP A 95 5.79 -9.97 -1.01
N ALA A 96 4.60 -10.36 -0.61
CA ALA A 96 3.79 -9.65 0.38
C ALA A 96 3.66 -10.42 1.71
N THR A 97 4.61 -11.29 2.01
CA THR A 97 4.62 -12.11 3.23
C THR A 97 4.66 -11.24 4.49
N TYR A 98 5.45 -10.17 4.46
CA TYR A 98 5.60 -9.26 5.59
C TYR A 98 4.72 -8.02 5.40
N GLU A 99 3.60 -7.94 6.13
CA GLU A 99 2.64 -6.82 6.07
C GLU A 99 3.28 -5.46 6.30
N HIS A 100 4.34 -5.39 7.11
CA HIS A 100 5.10 -4.16 7.35
C HIS A 100 5.78 -3.63 6.09
N ASN A 101 6.38 -4.51 5.29
CA ASN A 101 6.98 -4.11 4.01
C ASN A 101 5.92 -3.61 3.04
N VAL A 102 4.82 -4.34 2.91
CA VAL A 102 3.71 -3.96 2.04
C VAL A 102 3.16 -2.57 2.42
N GLY A 103 2.89 -2.35 3.71
CA GLY A 103 2.39 -1.07 4.20
C GLY A 103 3.37 0.08 3.96
N ALA A 104 4.67 -0.15 4.17
CA ALA A 104 5.71 0.85 3.91
C ALA A 104 5.84 1.18 2.42
N ILE A 105 5.81 0.18 1.54
CA ILE A 105 5.88 0.37 0.08
C ILE A 105 4.66 1.14 -0.42
N ILE A 106 3.44 0.79 0.03
CA ILE A 106 2.22 1.51 -0.33
C ILE A 106 2.34 3.00 0.06
N ARG A 107 2.84 3.28 1.26
CA ARG A 107 3.06 4.67 1.70
C ARG A 107 4.08 5.40 0.83
N THR A 108 5.20 4.76 0.51
CA THR A 108 6.24 5.35 -0.37
C THR A 108 5.68 5.62 -1.76
N ALA A 109 4.97 4.66 -2.35
CA ALA A 109 4.39 4.79 -3.68
C ALA A 109 3.36 5.93 -3.76
N GLU A 110 2.48 6.04 -2.76
CA GLU A 110 1.51 7.15 -2.67
C GLU A 110 2.21 8.50 -2.56
N CYS A 111 3.18 8.64 -1.65
CA CYS A 111 3.96 9.87 -1.48
C CYS A 111 4.78 10.24 -2.73
N ALA A 112 5.25 9.26 -3.49
CA ALA A 112 5.98 9.46 -4.75
C ALA A 112 5.05 9.75 -5.95
N GLY A 113 3.74 9.69 -5.78
CA GLY A 113 2.75 9.97 -6.81
C GLY A 113 2.58 8.86 -7.84
N PHE A 114 2.82 7.61 -7.47
CA PHE A 114 2.51 6.45 -8.29
C PHE A 114 1.01 6.36 -8.57
N GLU A 115 0.63 5.79 -9.71
CA GLU A 115 -0.77 5.60 -10.11
C GLU A 115 -1.45 4.44 -9.37
N GLY A 116 -0.68 3.44 -8.93
CA GLY A 116 -1.21 2.30 -8.19
C GLY A 116 -0.15 1.32 -7.70
N VAL A 117 -0.57 0.47 -6.78
CA VAL A 117 0.24 -0.63 -6.23
C VAL A 117 -0.45 -1.95 -6.55
N ILE A 118 0.32 -2.88 -7.11
CA ILE A 118 -0.15 -4.23 -7.40
C ILE A 118 0.48 -5.21 -6.40
N ILE A 119 -0.35 -6.07 -5.85
CA ILE A 119 0.05 -7.14 -4.93
C ILE A 119 -0.40 -8.51 -5.47
N PRO A 120 0.23 -9.62 -5.05
CA PRO A 120 -0.20 -10.97 -5.43
C PRO A 120 -1.68 -11.22 -5.15
N SER A 121 -2.34 -12.01 -5.98
CA SER A 121 -3.79 -12.24 -5.95
C SER A 121 -4.30 -12.93 -4.67
N ASP A 122 -3.44 -13.67 -3.98
CA ASP A 122 -3.71 -14.38 -2.72
C ASP A 122 -3.56 -13.49 -1.47
N ILE A 123 -2.94 -12.33 -1.60
CA ILE A 123 -2.74 -11.39 -0.49
C ILE A 123 -3.96 -10.46 -0.35
N LYS A 124 -4.30 -10.14 0.90
CA LYS A 124 -5.38 -9.21 1.23
C LYS A 124 -4.85 -8.02 2.01
N ILE A 125 -5.48 -6.88 1.81
CA ILE A 125 -5.21 -5.71 2.66
C ILE A 125 -5.76 -5.97 4.07
N THR A 126 -4.89 -5.83 5.04
CA THR A 126 -5.19 -6.05 6.46
C THR A 126 -5.19 -4.73 7.25
N PRO A 127 -5.74 -4.72 8.47
CA PRO A 127 -5.63 -3.56 9.36
C PRO A 127 -4.18 -3.16 9.66
N ILE A 128 -3.25 -4.13 9.68
CA ILE A 128 -1.82 -3.87 9.89
C ILE A 128 -1.23 -3.09 8.71
N ILE A 129 -1.49 -3.53 7.48
CA ILE A 129 -1.07 -2.82 6.26
C ILE A 129 -1.64 -1.39 6.25
N ALA A 130 -2.93 -1.22 6.58
CA ALA A 130 -3.55 0.10 6.66
C ALA A 130 -2.89 0.98 7.73
N LYS A 131 -2.54 0.42 8.88
CA LYS A 131 -1.86 1.12 9.96
C LYS A 131 -0.43 1.53 9.59
N ILE A 132 0.36 0.61 9.02
CA ILE A 132 1.76 0.85 8.63
C ILE A 132 1.84 1.86 7.48
N SER A 133 0.93 1.77 6.51
CA SER A 133 0.83 2.77 5.43
C SER A 133 0.35 4.14 5.91
N THR A 134 0.01 4.28 7.21
CA THR A 134 -0.60 5.49 7.80
C THR A 134 -1.88 5.97 7.11
N GLY A 135 -2.56 5.04 6.42
CA GLY A 135 -3.78 5.31 5.66
C GLY A 135 -3.56 5.54 4.16
N ALA A 136 -2.32 5.60 3.66
CA ALA A 136 -2.03 5.77 2.22
C ALA A 136 -2.74 4.72 1.34
N VAL A 137 -2.99 3.52 1.90
CA VAL A 137 -3.75 2.45 1.21
C VAL A 137 -5.16 2.87 0.79
N PHE A 138 -5.72 3.93 1.35
CA PHE A 138 -7.04 4.48 0.99
C PHE A 138 -6.98 5.56 -0.10
N ASN A 139 -5.77 6.05 -0.43
CA ASN A 139 -5.55 7.17 -1.34
C ASN A 139 -4.96 6.74 -2.68
N ILE A 140 -4.42 5.52 -2.76
CA ILE A 140 -3.83 4.96 -3.97
C ILE A 140 -4.57 3.67 -4.38
N PRO A 141 -4.85 3.43 -5.67
CA PRO A 141 -5.42 2.18 -6.14
C PRO A 141 -4.59 0.96 -5.74
N ILE A 142 -5.23 0.01 -5.08
CA ILE A 142 -4.65 -1.29 -4.74
C ILE A 142 -5.28 -2.36 -5.60
N ILE A 143 -4.46 -3.09 -6.33
CA ILE A 143 -4.88 -4.08 -7.31
C ILE A 143 -4.29 -5.44 -6.93
N ARG A 144 -5.13 -6.49 -6.90
CA ARG A 144 -4.66 -7.85 -6.72
C ARG A 144 -4.58 -8.56 -8.07
N ASN A 145 -3.38 -9.03 -8.43
CA ASN A 145 -3.21 -9.76 -9.67
C ASN A 145 -1.94 -10.64 -9.64
N SER A 146 -1.86 -11.66 -10.50
CA SER A 146 -0.64 -12.43 -10.68
C SER A 146 0.42 -11.61 -11.44
N VAL A 147 1.70 -11.86 -11.17
CA VAL A 147 2.80 -11.11 -11.80
C VAL A 147 2.77 -11.22 -13.32
N PHE A 148 2.53 -12.42 -13.86
CA PHE A 148 2.54 -12.64 -15.32
C PHE A 148 1.36 -11.95 -16.01
N ASN A 149 0.15 -12.02 -15.43
CA ASN A 149 -1.00 -11.31 -15.97
C ASN A 149 -0.81 -9.79 -15.88
N THR A 150 -0.15 -9.31 -14.82
CA THR A 150 0.20 -7.90 -14.67
C THR A 150 1.17 -7.46 -15.76
N ILE A 151 2.30 -8.14 -15.91
CA ILE A 151 3.30 -7.83 -16.95
C ILE A 151 2.64 -7.79 -18.33
N LYS A 152 1.85 -8.82 -18.65
CA LYS A 152 1.15 -8.88 -19.95
C LYS A 152 0.22 -7.68 -20.13
N ALA A 153 -0.64 -7.38 -19.15
CA ALA A 153 -1.58 -6.27 -19.26
C ALA A 153 -0.88 -4.92 -19.41
N PHE A 154 0.22 -4.70 -18.69
CA PHE A 154 0.99 -3.46 -18.78
C PHE A 154 1.68 -3.32 -20.15
N LYS A 155 2.31 -4.38 -20.66
CA LYS A 155 2.92 -4.38 -22.00
C LYS A 155 1.88 -4.17 -23.12
N ASP A 156 0.72 -4.81 -23.01
CA ASP A 156 -0.39 -4.63 -23.97
C ASP A 156 -0.90 -3.17 -24.00
N ASN A 157 -0.65 -2.39 -22.93
CA ASN A 157 -0.99 -0.97 -22.82
C ASN A 157 0.24 -0.03 -23.00
N GLY A 158 1.34 -0.52 -23.53
CA GLY A 158 2.51 0.28 -23.89
C GLY A 158 3.38 0.72 -22.71
N TYR A 159 3.26 0.05 -21.56
CA TYR A 159 4.10 0.31 -20.39
C TYR A 159 5.46 -0.38 -20.52
N TYR A 160 6.48 0.31 -20.06
CA TYR A 160 7.81 -0.26 -19.83
C TYR A 160 7.81 -1.06 -18.53
N VAL A 161 8.42 -2.25 -18.55
CA VAL A 161 8.48 -3.12 -17.36
C VAL A 161 9.92 -3.19 -16.87
N CYS A 162 10.16 -2.66 -15.67
CA CYS A 162 11.47 -2.57 -15.05
C CYS A 162 11.52 -3.44 -13.79
N GLY A 163 12.38 -4.43 -13.77
CA GLY A 163 12.62 -5.24 -12.56
C GLY A 163 13.74 -4.65 -11.70
N ILE A 164 13.54 -4.57 -10.39
CA ILE A 164 14.58 -4.18 -9.44
C ILE A 164 15.28 -5.46 -8.97
N GLU A 165 16.51 -5.68 -9.46
CA GLU A 165 17.25 -6.92 -9.25
C GLU A 165 18.76 -6.67 -9.26
N ARG A 166 19.51 -7.46 -8.49
CA ARG A 166 20.97 -7.42 -8.48
C ARG A 166 21.53 -7.93 -9.83
N GLY A 167 22.66 -7.35 -10.24
CA GLY A 167 23.28 -7.66 -11.54
C GLY A 167 22.59 -7.00 -12.72
N GLY A 168 21.61 -6.13 -12.48
CA GLY A 168 21.04 -5.24 -13.47
C GLY A 168 21.93 -4.04 -13.80
N LYS A 169 21.44 -3.13 -14.60
CA LYS A 169 22.09 -1.84 -14.86
C LYS A 169 22.07 -0.99 -13.60
N GLN A 170 23.10 -0.19 -13.39
CA GLN A 170 23.14 0.72 -12.24
C GLN A 170 21.97 1.72 -12.28
N LEU A 171 21.24 1.86 -11.17
CA LEU A 171 20.06 2.73 -11.09
C LEU A 171 20.37 4.17 -11.54
N PHE A 172 21.50 4.73 -11.10
CA PHE A 172 21.88 6.12 -11.42
C PHE A 172 22.35 6.32 -12.86
N GLU A 173 22.58 5.25 -13.62
CA GLU A 173 22.93 5.28 -15.04
C GLU A 173 21.74 4.89 -15.93
N SER A 174 20.60 4.57 -15.30
CA SER A 174 19.40 4.11 -15.97
C SER A 174 18.37 5.23 -16.06
N SER A 175 17.53 5.16 -17.10
CA SER A 175 16.36 6.02 -17.23
C SER A 175 15.15 5.17 -17.59
N ALA A 176 14.04 5.43 -16.93
CA ALA A 176 12.77 4.77 -17.23
C ALA A 176 11.73 5.82 -17.68
N PRO A 177 10.85 5.47 -18.65
CA PRO A 177 9.72 6.33 -18.98
C PRO A 177 8.81 6.54 -17.77
N ILE A 178 8.02 7.62 -17.80
CA ILE A 178 7.07 7.89 -16.71
C ILE A 178 6.03 6.75 -16.58
N ASN A 179 5.61 6.15 -17.69
CA ASN A 179 4.71 5.00 -17.73
C ASN A 179 5.48 3.68 -17.55
N THR A 180 6.01 3.46 -16.36
CA THR A 180 6.78 2.26 -16.03
C THR A 180 6.05 1.44 -14.96
N LEU A 181 6.02 0.12 -15.15
CA LEU A 181 5.74 -0.84 -14.10
C LEU A 181 7.06 -1.27 -13.46
N PHE A 182 7.29 -0.88 -12.23
CA PHE A 182 8.40 -1.41 -11.44
C PHE A 182 8.00 -2.71 -10.75
N ILE A 183 8.86 -3.72 -10.79
CA ILE A 183 8.65 -5.00 -10.10
C ILE A 183 9.74 -5.16 -9.06
N ILE A 184 9.32 -5.23 -7.79
CA ILE A 184 10.22 -5.51 -6.67
C ILE A 184 10.16 -6.99 -6.32
N GLY A 185 11.34 -7.63 -6.26
CA GLY A 185 11.54 -9.02 -5.85
C GLY A 185 11.45 -9.21 -4.34
N SER A 186 11.48 -10.47 -3.90
CA SER A 186 11.56 -10.81 -2.47
C SER A 186 12.94 -10.48 -1.89
N GLU A 187 13.00 -10.29 -0.55
CA GLU A 187 14.25 -9.97 0.14
C GLU A 187 15.30 -11.07 0.00
N ASP A 188 14.86 -12.33 0.00
CA ASP A 188 15.77 -13.49 0.00
C ASP A 188 16.18 -13.93 -1.40
N LYS A 189 15.26 -13.87 -2.38
CA LYS A 189 15.44 -14.49 -3.70
C LYS A 189 15.41 -13.50 -4.87
N GLY A 190 15.13 -12.23 -4.59
CA GLY A 190 14.93 -11.25 -5.65
C GLY A 190 13.76 -11.60 -6.57
N LEU A 191 13.91 -11.33 -7.86
CA LEU A 191 12.97 -11.73 -8.89
C LEU A 191 13.25 -13.17 -9.33
N THR A 192 12.19 -13.94 -9.59
CA THR A 192 12.37 -15.25 -10.19
C THR A 192 12.84 -15.11 -11.64
N GLU A 193 13.68 -16.03 -12.14
CA GLU A 193 14.20 -15.99 -13.50
C GLU A 193 13.11 -15.83 -14.58
N PRO A 194 11.94 -16.53 -14.50
CA PRO A 194 10.86 -16.31 -15.47
C PRO A 194 10.29 -14.89 -15.45
N VAL A 195 10.24 -14.22 -14.30
CA VAL A 195 9.78 -12.82 -14.18
C VAL A 195 10.85 -11.88 -14.74
N ALA A 196 12.11 -12.06 -14.35
CA ALA A 196 13.22 -11.25 -14.85
C ALA A 196 13.33 -11.27 -16.38
N LYS A 197 13.13 -12.43 -17.02
CA LYS A 197 13.11 -12.57 -18.49
C LYS A 197 11.96 -11.82 -19.18
N GLN A 198 10.91 -11.46 -18.47
CA GLN A 198 9.79 -10.69 -19.02
C GLN A 198 9.92 -9.19 -18.78
N CYS A 199 10.86 -8.74 -17.98
CA CYS A 199 11.17 -7.33 -17.83
C CYS A 199 11.86 -6.82 -19.12
N ASP A 200 11.62 -5.56 -19.46
CA ASP A 200 12.33 -4.89 -20.57
C ASP A 200 13.71 -4.46 -20.12
N ASP A 201 13.88 -4.21 -18.82
CA ASP A 201 15.18 -3.92 -18.20
C ASP A 201 15.22 -4.44 -16.76
N LEU A 202 16.44 -4.70 -16.29
CA LEU A 202 16.74 -4.96 -14.89
C LEU A 202 17.66 -3.89 -14.36
N VAL A 203 17.29 -3.30 -13.22
CA VAL A 203 18.05 -2.21 -12.60
C VAL A 203 18.46 -2.61 -11.19
N GLU A 204 19.70 -2.35 -10.83
CA GLU A 204 20.19 -2.61 -9.48
C GLU A 204 20.43 -1.32 -8.69
N ILE A 205 20.13 -1.37 -7.40
CA ILE A 205 20.51 -0.34 -6.43
C ILE A 205 21.95 -0.62 -6.00
N PRO A 206 22.92 0.29 -6.22
CA PRO A 206 24.31 0.06 -5.85
C PRO A 206 24.47 -0.23 -4.36
N GLN A 207 25.21 -1.27 -4.02
CA GLN A 207 25.52 -1.65 -2.64
C GLN A 207 27.03 -1.74 -2.48
N PHE A 208 27.56 -0.91 -1.59
CA PHE A 208 29.02 -0.78 -1.36
C PHE A 208 29.49 -1.48 -0.07
N GLY A 209 28.56 -2.05 0.68
CA GLY A 209 28.83 -2.75 1.94
C GLY A 209 29.04 -4.25 1.78
N GLN A 210 29.19 -4.94 2.92
CA GLN A 210 29.32 -6.40 2.96
C GLN A 210 27.97 -7.12 3.00
N VAL A 211 26.89 -6.43 3.39
CA VAL A 211 25.53 -6.97 3.39
C VAL A 211 25.00 -7.01 1.96
N ASN A 212 24.40 -8.14 1.58
CA ASN A 212 24.10 -8.47 0.20
C ASN A 212 22.67 -8.09 -0.24
N SER A 213 21.84 -7.51 0.62
CA SER A 213 20.47 -7.14 0.28
C SER A 213 19.99 -5.93 1.08
N LEU A 214 19.08 -5.17 0.52
CA LEU A 214 18.29 -4.17 1.23
C LEU A 214 16.95 -4.78 1.63
N ASN A 215 16.36 -4.29 2.72
CA ASN A 215 14.96 -4.56 2.98
C ASN A 215 14.10 -4.07 1.80
N MET A 216 13.08 -4.83 1.42
CA MET A 216 12.24 -4.55 0.25
C MET A 216 11.63 -3.14 0.29
N SER A 217 11.17 -2.68 1.46
CA SER A 217 10.58 -1.35 1.59
C SER A 217 11.61 -0.22 1.44
N VAL A 218 12.87 -0.48 1.81
CA VAL A 218 13.98 0.46 1.58
C VAL A 218 14.36 0.48 0.10
N ALA A 219 14.38 -0.68 -0.54
CA ALA A 219 14.66 -0.77 -1.98
C ALA A 219 13.57 -0.10 -2.85
N SER A 220 12.37 0.07 -2.32
CA SER A 220 11.25 0.73 -3.02
C SER A 220 11.24 2.25 -2.91
N ALA A 221 12.06 2.82 -2.04
CA ALA A 221 12.10 4.25 -1.77
C ALA A 221 13.12 4.96 -2.65
#